data_cf735fa65d1708b15bdb1ba1d6a8f73e
#
_entry.id   cf735fa65d1708b15bdb1ba1d6a8f73e
#
_cell.length_a   1.000
_cell.length_b   1.000
_cell.length_c   1.000
_cell.angle_alpha   90.00
_cell.angle_beta   90.00
_cell.angle_gamma   90.00
#
_symmetry.space_group_name_H-M   'P 1'
#
loop_
_entity.id
_entity.type
_entity.pdbx_description
1 polymer ?
#
loop_
_entity_poly.entity_id
_entity_poly.type
_entity_poly.pdbx_seq_one_letter_code
_entity_poly.pdbx_strand_id
1 'polypeptide(L)'
;MPHYKNFAQCVGQLLKEHQLTASALGAQIGARSDLRRALHNSLSSARRASLCERICLSGPFSDAECEELRESLEVSNIGMERYASRRSIDRLLSSAQPDEPLETCRISGGPMIQRRLAPLIDADEINILCVNCIYPSVVHALQPLFADKGRKIRMYHYIQPDIGGLNAAEFVACMSPILFDNRYSPYQLASWTETGQYPSVNGNLLLLSSRFGSQTEEQFFIIRDGSSAYELSNADSVGICAFFNRIIAELPFRPTPLKVFEQTPMDYSSLVLSCLSRELNRTVFCYGTDISFAQVPTDVAVAAFRDKALFSPETADSLVKQIVPLHERRFQNLYTKKKPYIGTLSIDGCRRFLESGISRDQFAGIRPFFPKERLLIFSTMLKYAEENRSYSPILLKDEAFLGKYLTVCYDRLGVAITEYDTDYDLDAGYDYVFLSYPAFTRQYTDYFKTIVLKERCYSRDESLRQLHELYQAYVPRLSAAP
;
A
#
# COMPACT_ATOMS: atom_id res chain seq x y z
N MET A 1 -2.42 13.69 13.99
CA MET A 1 -1.76 13.93 12.70
C MET A 1 -0.38 14.47 12.93
N PRO A 2 0.64 13.99 12.23
CA PRO A 2 1.90 14.67 12.22
C PRO A 2 1.64 16.11 11.70
N HIS A 3 2.04 17.11 12.47
CA HIS A 3 1.93 18.50 12.07
C HIS A 3 3.09 18.82 11.13
N TYR A 4 2.94 18.53 9.85
CA TYR A 4 3.89 18.96 8.84
C TYR A 4 3.89 20.49 8.77
N LYS A 5 5.07 21.08 8.85
CA LYS A 5 5.25 22.52 8.72
C LYS A 5 5.39 22.89 7.25
N ASN A 6 4.82 23.99 6.83
CA ASN A 6 5.17 24.57 5.54
C ASN A 6 6.54 25.28 5.61
N PHE A 7 7.11 25.60 4.45
CA PHE A 7 8.46 26.17 4.36
C PHE A 7 8.61 27.48 5.19
N ALA A 8 7.60 28.35 5.17
CA ALA A 8 7.64 29.59 5.95
C ALA A 8 7.63 29.33 7.47
N GLN A 9 6.83 28.35 7.90
CA GLN A 9 6.76 27.95 9.32
C GLN A 9 8.07 27.31 9.78
N CYS A 10 8.67 26.44 8.97
CA CYS A 10 9.94 25.80 9.28
C CYS A 10 11.07 26.83 9.37
N VAL A 11 11.22 27.68 8.36
CA VAL A 11 12.22 28.79 8.41
C VAL A 11 12.00 29.70 9.61
N GLY A 12 10.76 30.07 9.91
CA GLY A 12 10.46 30.91 11.07
C GLY A 12 10.82 30.29 12.41
N GLN A 13 10.63 28.98 12.53
CA GLN A 13 11.00 28.22 13.72
C GLN A 13 12.52 28.12 13.87
N LEU A 14 13.24 27.76 12.81
CA LEU A 14 14.70 27.69 12.81
C LEU A 14 15.35 29.03 13.20
N LEU A 15 14.81 30.14 12.66
CA LEU A 15 15.26 31.48 13.06
C LEU A 15 15.08 31.73 14.56
N LYS A 16 13.97 31.29 15.13
CA LYS A 16 13.67 31.45 16.56
C LYS A 16 14.57 30.58 17.43
N GLU A 17 14.76 29.33 17.08
CA GLU A 17 15.59 28.36 17.82
C GLU A 17 17.04 28.76 17.86
N HIS A 18 17.56 29.24 16.73
CA HIS A 18 18.95 29.74 16.63
C HIS A 18 19.11 31.22 17.01
N GLN A 19 18.06 31.89 17.50
CA GLN A 19 18.04 33.30 17.86
C GLN A 19 18.55 34.23 16.73
N LEU A 20 18.26 33.85 15.48
CA LEU A 20 18.66 34.60 14.29
C LEU A 20 17.53 35.52 13.80
N THR A 21 17.93 36.68 13.27
CA THR A 21 16.98 37.49 12.51
C THR A 21 16.98 37.11 11.04
N ALA A 22 15.85 37.30 10.37
CA ALA A 22 15.78 37.07 8.92
C ALA A 22 16.78 37.95 8.13
N SER A 23 17.13 39.12 8.66
CA SER A 23 18.14 40.01 8.05
C SER A 23 19.54 39.43 8.20
N ALA A 24 19.89 38.88 9.36
CA ALA A 24 21.20 38.29 9.63
C ALA A 24 21.41 37.04 8.77
N LEU A 25 20.48 36.07 8.80
CA LEU A 25 20.56 34.88 7.97
C LEU A 25 20.54 35.25 6.48
N GLY A 26 19.67 36.17 6.06
CA GLY A 26 19.59 36.63 4.67
C GLY A 26 20.88 37.29 4.17
N ALA A 27 21.65 37.94 5.06
CA ALA A 27 22.97 38.47 4.74
C ALA A 27 23.98 37.34 4.56
N GLN A 28 23.99 36.38 5.48
CA GLN A 28 24.89 35.22 5.46
C GLN A 28 24.77 34.40 4.17
N ILE A 29 23.53 34.09 3.77
CA ILE A 29 23.25 33.27 2.58
C ILE A 29 23.14 34.10 1.29
N GLY A 30 23.31 35.42 1.34
CA GLY A 30 23.20 36.32 0.16
C GLY A 30 21.79 36.42 -0.44
N ALA A 31 20.72 36.23 0.38
CA ALA A 31 19.34 36.13 -0.11
C ALA A 31 18.31 36.88 0.78
N ARG A 32 18.61 38.10 1.23
CA ARG A 32 17.75 38.88 2.15
C ARG A 32 16.31 39.07 1.67
N SER A 33 16.15 39.42 0.39
CA SER A 33 14.80 39.68 -0.17
C SER A 33 14.01 38.39 -0.30
N ASP A 34 14.63 37.30 -0.73
CA ASP A 34 13.95 36.00 -0.90
C ASP A 34 13.57 35.39 0.43
N LEU A 35 14.43 35.50 1.47
CA LEU A 35 14.10 35.01 2.80
C LEU A 35 12.88 35.74 3.39
N ARG A 36 12.82 37.07 3.26
CA ARG A 36 11.65 37.86 3.71
C ARG A 36 10.38 37.43 2.97
N ARG A 37 10.45 37.24 1.65
CA ARG A 37 9.32 36.80 0.83
C ARG A 37 8.88 35.36 1.18
N ALA A 38 9.83 34.48 1.50
CA ALA A 38 9.55 33.12 1.92
C ALA A 38 8.75 33.07 3.21
N LEU A 39 9.10 33.86 4.21
CA LEU A 39 8.38 33.99 5.49
C LEU A 39 6.93 34.47 5.33
N HIS A 40 6.64 35.20 4.27
CA HIS A 40 5.27 35.65 3.91
C HIS A 40 4.60 34.76 2.86
N ASN A 41 5.12 33.54 2.57
CA ASN A 41 4.60 32.62 1.55
C ASN A 41 4.45 33.22 0.14
N SER A 42 5.18 34.32 -0.17
CA SER A 42 5.09 35.03 -1.45
C SER A 42 6.19 34.68 -2.45
N LEU A 43 6.94 33.61 -2.18
CA LEU A 43 8.03 33.15 -3.04
C LEU A 43 7.55 32.00 -3.96
N SER A 44 7.96 32.03 -5.25
CA SER A 44 7.65 30.94 -6.17
C SER A 44 8.38 29.64 -5.81
N SER A 45 7.86 28.49 -6.24
CA SER A 45 8.42 27.15 -5.92
C SER A 45 9.91 27.06 -6.29
N ALA A 46 10.30 27.49 -7.50
CA ALA A 46 11.68 27.46 -7.95
C ALA A 46 12.63 28.30 -7.09
N ARG A 47 12.16 29.51 -6.67
CA ARG A 47 12.96 30.36 -5.77
C ARG A 47 13.00 29.82 -4.36
N ARG A 48 11.93 29.17 -3.86
CA ARG A 48 11.96 28.46 -2.57
C ARG A 48 12.98 27.33 -2.56
N ALA A 49 13.05 26.55 -3.65
CA ALA A 49 14.06 25.49 -3.78
C ALA A 49 15.48 26.03 -3.73
N SER A 50 15.78 27.07 -4.52
CA SER A 50 17.09 27.72 -4.48
C SER A 50 17.44 28.34 -3.12
N LEU A 51 16.44 28.91 -2.44
CA LEU A 51 16.62 29.46 -1.09
C LEU A 51 16.91 28.35 -0.07
N CYS A 52 16.18 27.23 -0.14
CA CYS A 52 16.37 26.06 0.70
C CYS A 52 17.83 25.53 0.58
N GLU A 53 18.31 25.35 -0.65
CA GLU A 53 19.69 24.92 -0.89
C GLU A 53 20.72 25.88 -0.28
N ARG A 54 20.52 27.19 -0.45
CA ARG A 54 21.43 28.21 0.13
C ARG A 54 21.42 28.18 1.67
N ILE A 55 20.25 27.99 2.27
CA ILE A 55 20.13 27.86 3.73
C ILE A 55 20.87 26.62 4.20
N CYS A 56 20.71 25.46 3.53
CA CYS A 56 21.37 24.23 3.90
C CYS A 56 22.91 24.26 3.65
N LEU A 57 23.37 24.96 2.61
CA LEU A 57 24.81 25.02 2.29
C LEU A 57 25.58 26.05 3.12
N SER A 58 24.94 27.15 3.49
CA SER A 58 25.63 28.32 4.05
C SER A 58 25.03 28.78 5.37
N GLY A 59 23.92 28.20 5.82
CA GLY A 59 23.30 28.50 7.10
C GLY A 59 23.97 27.76 8.27
N PRO A 60 23.70 28.17 9.51
CA PRO A 60 24.26 27.55 10.71
C PRO A 60 23.41 26.37 11.20
N PHE A 61 22.83 25.59 10.29
CA PHE A 61 21.86 24.54 10.61
C PHE A 61 22.52 23.16 10.46
N SER A 62 22.10 22.22 11.32
CA SER A 62 22.49 20.83 11.26
C SER A 62 21.88 20.11 10.04
N ASP A 63 22.42 18.93 9.71
CA ASP A 63 21.87 18.10 8.62
C ASP A 63 20.42 17.70 8.88
N ALA A 64 20.05 17.43 10.14
CA ALA A 64 18.69 17.10 10.53
C ALA A 64 17.71 18.28 10.30
N GLU A 65 18.13 19.49 10.65
CA GLU A 65 17.34 20.71 10.42
C GLU A 65 17.23 21.05 8.93
N CYS A 66 18.27 20.76 8.16
CA CYS A 66 18.27 20.89 6.71
C CYS A 66 17.30 19.89 6.06
N GLU A 67 17.21 18.69 6.59
CA GLU A 67 16.25 17.69 6.11
C GLU A 67 14.81 18.10 6.44
N GLU A 68 14.54 18.59 7.64
CA GLU A 68 13.24 19.17 8.01
C GLU A 68 12.86 20.35 7.09
N LEU A 69 13.84 21.15 6.71
CA LEU A 69 13.62 22.27 5.80
C LEU A 69 13.29 21.80 4.37
N ARG A 70 13.95 20.75 3.85
CA ARG A 70 13.62 20.13 2.56
C ARG A 70 12.24 19.52 2.56
N GLU A 71 11.89 18.81 3.65
CA GLU A 71 10.56 18.27 3.86
C GLU A 71 9.49 19.37 3.83
N SER A 72 9.70 20.45 4.54
CA SER A 72 8.78 21.58 4.58
C SER A 72 8.65 22.32 3.24
N LEU A 73 9.70 22.31 2.43
CA LEU A 73 9.67 22.79 1.05
C LEU A 73 8.74 21.91 0.18
N GLU A 74 8.85 20.62 0.31
CA GLU A 74 7.99 19.66 -0.41
C GLU A 74 6.53 19.84 0.00
N VAL A 75 6.24 19.90 1.31
CA VAL A 75 4.89 20.21 1.84
C VAL A 75 4.33 21.48 1.23
N SER A 76 5.15 22.53 1.11
CA SER A 76 4.74 23.81 0.52
C SER A 76 4.49 23.73 -0.99
N ASN A 77 5.12 22.81 -1.69
CA ASN A 77 5.01 22.66 -3.15
C ASN A 77 3.79 21.82 -3.56
N ILE A 78 3.50 20.75 -2.84
CA ILE A 78 2.44 19.79 -3.21
C ILE A 78 1.21 19.86 -2.31
N GLY A 79 1.29 20.56 -1.19
CA GLY A 79 0.25 20.64 -0.16
C GLY A 79 0.36 19.52 0.89
N MET A 80 -0.08 19.84 2.10
CA MET A 80 0.06 18.95 3.28
C MET A 80 -0.63 17.60 3.09
N GLU A 81 -1.84 17.58 2.57
CA GLU A 81 -2.62 16.35 2.38
C GLU A 81 -1.95 15.40 1.38
N ARG A 82 -1.48 15.93 0.25
CA ARG A 82 -0.75 15.13 -0.76
C ARG A 82 0.59 14.64 -0.25
N TYR A 83 1.28 15.47 0.52
CA TYR A 83 2.55 15.07 1.14
C TYR A 83 2.33 13.91 2.14
N ALA A 84 1.35 14.03 3.02
CA ALA A 84 0.98 12.97 3.96
C ALA A 84 0.59 11.67 3.24
N SER A 85 -0.22 11.77 2.17
CA SER A 85 -0.59 10.61 1.34
C SER A 85 0.63 9.95 0.69
N ARG A 86 1.54 10.76 0.13
CA ARG A 86 2.78 10.27 -0.48
C ARG A 86 3.62 9.48 0.54
N ARG A 87 3.92 10.10 1.69
CA ARG A 87 4.71 9.49 2.77
C ARG A 87 4.08 8.19 3.27
N SER A 88 2.77 8.16 3.39
CA SER A 88 2.04 6.99 3.86
C SER A 88 2.06 5.84 2.85
N ILE A 89 1.90 6.14 1.56
CA ILE A 89 2.01 5.13 0.50
C ILE A 89 3.45 4.66 0.36
N ASP A 90 4.45 5.55 0.41
CA ASP A 90 5.85 5.16 0.39
C ASP A 90 6.20 4.23 1.55
N ARG A 91 5.69 4.51 2.76
CA ARG A 91 5.86 3.64 3.93
C ARG A 91 5.18 2.29 3.74
N LEU A 92 3.96 2.27 3.22
CA LEU A 92 3.23 1.04 2.93
C LEU A 92 3.99 0.14 1.95
N LEU A 93 4.62 0.74 0.94
CA LEU A 93 5.32 0.01 -0.14
C LEU A 93 6.80 -0.28 0.17
N SER A 94 7.40 0.44 1.11
CA SER A 94 8.77 0.15 1.54
C SER A 94 8.79 -1.10 2.41
N SER A 95 9.72 -2.01 2.14
CA SER A 95 9.94 -3.20 2.97
C SER A 95 10.63 -2.89 4.30
N ALA A 96 11.00 -1.64 4.54
CA ALA A 96 11.53 -1.21 5.82
C ALA A 96 10.45 -1.38 6.89
N GLN A 97 10.54 -2.44 7.67
CA GLN A 97 9.88 -2.45 8.96
C GLN A 97 10.39 -1.21 9.71
N PRO A 98 9.52 -0.41 10.31
CA PRO A 98 9.95 0.67 11.13
C PRO A 98 10.66 0.07 12.36
N ASP A 99 11.98 -0.05 12.29
CA ASP A 99 12.81 -0.37 13.47
C ASP A 99 12.78 0.76 14.51
N GLU A 100 12.23 1.90 14.13
CA GLU A 100 11.98 3.01 15.05
C GLU A 100 10.46 3.19 15.23
N PRO A 101 9.97 3.09 16.49
CA PRO A 101 8.64 3.60 16.80
C PRO A 101 8.62 5.06 16.36
N LEU A 102 7.67 5.42 15.49
CA LEU A 102 7.42 6.80 15.09
C LEU A 102 7.59 7.71 16.30
N GLU A 103 8.64 8.52 16.34
CA GLU A 103 8.91 9.43 17.47
C GLU A 103 7.75 10.40 17.73
N THR A 104 6.91 10.63 16.72
CA THR A 104 5.67 11.40 16.84
C THR A 104 4.56 10.68 17.59
N CYS A 105 4.69 9.39 17.90
CA CYS A 105 3.71 8.60 18.64
C CYS A 105 4.13 8.30 20.09
N ARG A 106 4.69 9.26 20.80
CA ARG A 106 4.75 9.25 22.27
C ARG A 106 3.36 9.42 22.84
N ILE A 107 2.54 8.40 22.73
CA ILE A 107 1.18 8.40 23.21
C ILE A 107 1.18 7.70 24.57
N SER A 108 0.85 8.41 25.60
CA SER A 108 0.75 7.89 26.97
C SER A 108 -0.29 6.75 27.09
N GLY A 109 -1.29 6.70 26.21
CA GLY A 109 -2.28 5.63 26.14
C GLY A 109 -1.78 4.31 25.56
N GLY A 110 -0.80 4.34 24.65
CA GLY A 110 -0.24 3.13 24.04
C GLY A 110 0.34 2.13 25.06
N PRO A 111 1.23 2.57 25.98
CA PRO A 111 1.76 1.70 27.02
C PRO A 111 0.68 1.14 27.97
N MET A 112 -0.38 1.89 28.24
CA MET A 112 -1.50 1.40 29.05
C MET A 112 -2.26 0.30 28.33
N ILE A 113 -2.62 0.51 27.07
CA ILE A 113 -3.28 -0.51 26.25
C ILE A 113 -2.38 -1.73 26.14
N GLN A 114 -1.10 -1.58 25.86
CA GLN A 114 -0.14 -2.68 25.75
C GLN A 114 -0.06 -3.50 27.05
N ARG A 115 -0.02 -2.86 28.21
CA ARG A 115 -0.03 -3.55 29.51
C ARG A 115 -1.30 -4.36 29.73
N ARG A 116 -2.45 -3.87 29.27
CA ARG A 116 -3.75 -4.55 29.39
C ARG A 116 -3.90 -5.68 28.36
N LEU A 117 -3.27 -5.54 27.20
CA LEU A 117 -3.28 -6.58 26.17
C LEU A 117 -2.27 -7.71 26.44
N ALA A 118 -1.21 -7.45 27.20
CA ALA A 118 -0.19 -8.46 27.49
C ALA A 118 -0.75 -9.77 28.07
N PRO A 119 -1.69 -9.78 29.04
CA PRO A 119 -2.29 -11.01 29.55
C PRO A 119 -3.12 -11.78 28.51
N LEU A 120 -3.61 -11.10 27.48
CA LEU A 120 -4.45 -11.72 26.45
C LEU A 120 -3.68 -12.64 25.52
N ILE A 121 -2.33 -12.58 25.56
CA ILE A 121 -1.47 -13.49 24.80
C ILE A 121 -1.75 -14.96 25.16
N ASP A 122 -2.21 -15.24 26.37
CA ASP A 122 -2.53 -16.58 26.85
C ASP A 122 -4.02 -16.97 26.66
N ALA A 123 -4.83 -16.11 26.05
CA ALA A 123 -6.24 -16.40 25.81
C ALA A 123 -6.45 -17.43 24.69
N ASP A 124 -7.43 -18.34 24.88
CA ASP A 124 -7.81 -19.35 23.87
C ASP A 124 -8.47 -18.73 22.63
N GLU A 125 -9.21 -17.65 22.83
CA GLU A 125 -9.90 -16.93 21.77
C GLU A 125 -9.99 -15.44 22.11
N ILE A 126 -9.77 -14.58 21.11
CA ILE A 126 -9.84 -13.13 21.25
C ILE A 126 -10.73 -12.57 20.15
N ASN A 127 -11.75 -11.82 20.52
CA ASN A 127 -12.57 -11.05 19.60
C ASN A 127 -12.36 -9.56 19.86
N ILE A 128 -12.02 -8.82 18.82
CA ILE A 128 -11.71 -7.39 18.88
C ILE A 128 -12.73 -6.66 18.03
N LEU A 129 -13.40 -5.70 18.62
CA LEU A 129 -14.24 -4.75 17.95
C LEU A 129 -13.63 -3.36 18.06
N CYS A 130 -13.27 -2.78 16.92
CA CYS A 130 -12.80 -1.42 16.82
C CYS A 130 -13.83 -0.55 16.14
N VAL A 131 -14.05 0.64 16.67
CA VAL A 131 -14.80 1.69 15.97
C VAL A 131 -13.90 2.93 15.90
N ASN A 132 -13.59 3.38 14.70
CA ASN A 132 -12.76 4.58 14.47
C ASN A 132 -11.37 4.60 15.15
N CYS A 133 -10.91 3.50 15.68
CA CYS A 133 -9.62 3.36 16.37
C CYS A 133 -8.46 3.25 15.37
N ILE A 134 -8.07 4.38 14.77
CA ILE A 134 -7.09 4.47 13.70
C ILE A 134 -5.75 5.06 14.16
N TYR A 135 -5.38 4.82 15.40
CA TYR A 135 -4.12 5.31 15.95
C TYR A 135 -3.02 4.26 15.79
N PRO A 136 -1.84 4.62 15.23
CA PRO A 136 -0.71 3.72 15.09
C PRO A 136 -0.33 3.00 16.40
N SER A 137 -0.43 3.69 17.53
CA SER A 137 -0.14 3.11 18.85
C SER A 137 -1.09 1.98 19.25
N VAL A 138 -2.37 2.07 18.86
CA VAL A 138 -3.35 1.00 19.12
C VAL A 138 -3.04 -0.21 18.26
N VAL A 139 -2.75 0.01 16.95
CA VAL A 139 -2.38 -1.06 16.04
C VAL A 139 -1.10 -1.75 16.48
N HIS A 140 -0.09 -0.97 16.86
CA HIS A 140 1.17 -1.49 17.36
C HIS A 140 0.98 -2.30 18.66
N ALA A 141 0.09 -1.86 19.56
CA ALA A 141 -0.24 -2.61 20.76
C ALA A 141 -0.99 -3.93 20.46
N LEU A 142 -1.80 -3.97 19.38
CA LEU A 142 -2.53 -5.16 18.94
C LEU A 142 -1.67 -6.14 18.13
N GLN A 143 -0.63 -5.67 17.47
CA GLN A 143 0.22 -6.46 16.58
C GLN A 143 0.74 -7.77 17.21
N PRO A 144 1.24 -7.80 18.45
CA PRO A 144 1.70 -9.05 19.09
C PRO A 144 0.63 -10.13 19.19
N LEU A 145 -0.64 -9.75 19.26
CA LEU A 145 -1.75 -10.71 19.29
C LEU A 145 -1.88 -11.47 17.97
N PHE A 146 -1.50 -10.83 16.85
CA PHE A 146 -1.54 -11.41 15.51
C PHE A 146 -0.28 -12.20 15.14
N ALA A 147 0.79 -12.12 15.92
CA ALA A 147 2.07 -12.78 15.62
C ALA A 147 1.93 -14.31 15.56
N ASP A 148 1.09 -14.90 16.42
CA ASP A 148 0.80 -16.32 16.41
C ASP A 148 -0.33 -16.63 15.41
N LYS A 149 0.00 -17.26 14.29
CA LYS A 149 -0.95 -17.63 13.23
C LYS A 149 -1.97 -18.70 13.67
N GLY A 150 -1.65 -19.52 14.67
CA GLY A 150 -2.52 -20.57 15.22
C GLY A 150 -3.60 -20.02 16.17
N ARG A 151 -3.45 -18.80 16.64
CA ARG A 151 -4.35 -18.19 17.61
C ARG A 151 -5.72 -17.89 17.02
N LYS A 152 -6.78 -18.21 17.77
CA LYS A 152 -8.15 -17.85 17.42
C LYS A 152 -8.42 -16.38 17.76
N ILE A 153 -8.07 -15.51 16.84
CA ILE A 153 -8.34 -14.07 16.93
C ILE A 153 -9.22 -13.62 15.79
N ARG A 154 -10.13 -12.68 16.04
CA ARG A 154 -10.92 -11.99 15.03
C ARG A 154 -11.01 -10.51 15.37
N MET A 155 -10.71 -9.66 14.42
CA MET A 155 -10.81 -8.21 14.59
C MET A 155 -11.74 -7.62 13.54
N TYR A 156 -12.82 -7.02 14.00
CA TYR A 156 -13.75 -6.24 13.19
C TYR A 156 -13.49 -4.76 13.43
N HIS A 157 -13.18 -4.03 12.37
CA HIS A 157 -12.86 -2.62 12.45
C HIS A 157 -13.84 -1.80 11.62
N TYR A 158 -14.70 -1.05 12.30
CA TYR A 158 -15.71 -0.20 11.67
C TYR A 158 -15.21 1.24 11.58
N ILE A 159 -15.19 1.77 10.35
CA ILE A 159 -14.61 3.07 10.04
C ILE A 159 -15.68 3.96 9.45
N GLN A 160 -15.86 5.13 10.03
CA GLN A 160 -16.75 6.16 9.49
C GLN A 160 -16.02 6.94 8.38
N PRO A 161 -16.69 7.29 7.27
CA PRO A 161 -16.02 7.95 6.13
C PRO A 161 -15.49 9.35 6.44
N ASP A 162 -16.10 10.06 7.40
CA ASP A 162 -15.84 11.49 7.67
C ASP A 162 -15.11 11.75 8.99
N ILE A 163 -14.38 10.78 9.50
CA ILE A 163 -13.68 10.99 10.78
C ILE A 163 -12.54 11.96 10.59
N GLY A 164 -12.78 13.10 11.20
CA GLY A 164 -11.90 14.21 11.48
C GLY A 164 -10.45 14.09 11.06
N GLY A 165 -10.19 14.30 9.77
CA GLY A 165 -8.86 14.63 9.31
C GLY A 165 -7.87 13.50 9.11
N LEU A 166 -8.22 12.22 9.23
CA LEU A 166 -7.32 11.15 8.84
C LEU A 166 -7.38 10.90 7.34
N ASN A 167 -6.22 10.95 6.73
CA ASN A 167 -6.00 10.62 5.34
C ASN A 167 -6.15 9.10 5.13
N ALA A 168 -6.84 8.68 4.07
CA ALA A 168 -7.07 7.26 3.79
C ALA A 168 -5.76 6.46 3.59
N ALA A 169 -4.73 7.09 3.03
CA ALA A 169 -3.41 6.47 2.89
C ALA A 169 -2.71 6.31 4.25
N GLU A 170 -2.86 7.29 5.15
CA GLU A 170 -2.35 7.19 6.54
C GLU A 170 -3.04 6.03 7.27
N PHE A 171 -4.35 5.88 7.10
CA PHE A 171 -5.09 4.75 7.66
C PHE A 171 -4.55 3.40 7.15
N VAL A 172 -4.43 3.22 5.83
CA VAL A 172 -3.94 1.98 5.24
C VAL A 172 -2.51 1.68 5.69
N ALA A 173 -1.64 2.70 5.73
CA ALA A 173 -0.27 2.55 6.21
C ALA A 173 -0.20 2.22 7.72
N CYS A 174 -1.08 2.80 8.53
CA CYS A 174 -1.20 2.48 9.95
C CYS A 174 -1.60 1.01 10.17
N MET A 175 -2.52 0.49 9.35
CA MET A 175 -3.00 -0.89 9.44
C MET A 175 -2.04 -1.91 8.81
N SER A 176 -0.98 -1.48 8.12
CA SER A 176 -0.08 -2.38 7.38
C SER A 176 0.43 -3.58 8.19
N PRO A 177 0.74 -3.50 9.50
CA PRO A 177 1.21 -4.64 10.28
C PRO A 177 0.22 -5.80 10.40
N ILE A 178 -1.09 -5.52 10.23
CA ILE A 178 -2.16 -6.52 10.32
C ILE A 178 -2.99 -6.58 9.03
N LEU A 179 -2.62 -5.80 8.03
CA LEU A 179 -3.40 -5.68 6.79
C LEU A 179 -3.49 -7.01 6.04
N PHE A 180 -2.40 -7.77 6.00
CA PHE A 180 -2.31 -9.06 5.33
C PHE A 180 -2.79 -10.24 6.20
N ASP A 181 -3.31 -9.98 7.40
CA ASP A 181 -3.86 -11.02 8.24
C ASP A 181 -5.35 -11.24 7.95
N ASN A 182 -5.75 -12.48 7.65
CA ASN A 182 -7.14 -12.83 7.31
C ASN A 182 -8.11 -12.67 8.50
N ARG A 183 -7.58 -12.60 9.72
CA ARG A 183 -8.33 -12.39 10.97
C ARG A 183 -8.71 -10.93 11.19
N TYR A 184 -8.14 -9.99 10.40
CA TYR A 184 -8.48 -8.58 10.42
C TYR A 184 -9.46 -8.22 9.31
N SER A 185 -10.61 -7.66 9.66
CA SER A 185 -11.70 -7.32 8.75
C SER A 185 -12.15 -5.85 8.93
N PRO A 186 -11.65 -4.91 8.10
CA PRO A 186 -12.12 -3.53 8.10
C PRO A 186 -13.39 -3.35 7.28
N TYR A 187 -14.31 -2.53 7.80
CA TYR A 187 -15.58 -2.19 7.18
C TYR A 187 -15.80 -0.68 7.18
N GLN A 188 -16.36 -0.16 6.10
CA GLN A 188 -16.84 1.20 6.05
C GLN A 188 -18.29 1.25 6.54
N LEU A 189 -18.56 2.08 7.56
CA LEU A 189 -19.91 2.42 7.96
C LEU A 189 -20.49 3.45 6.97
N ALA A 190 -21.77 3.29 6.64
CA ALA A 190 -22.50 4.37 5.97
C ALA A 190 -22.58 5.60 6.87
N SER A 191 -22.64 6.79 6.28
CA SER A 191 -22.74 8.04 7.03
C SER A 191 -23.96 7.99 7.97
N TRP A 192 -23.72 8.13 9.28
CA TRP A 192 -24.78 8.09 10.31
C TRP A 192 -25.74 9.27 10.19
N THR A 193 -25.36 10.29 9.43
CA THR A 193 -26.17 11.51 9.24
C THR A 193 -27.40 11.29 8.37
N GLU A 194 -27.40 10.24 7.53
CA GLU A 194 -28.55 9.97 6.64
C GLU A 194 -29.73 9.31 7.35
N THR A 195 -29.51 8.69 8.51
CA THR A 195 -30.58 7.95 9.22
C THR A 195 -31.18 8.69 10.42
N GLY A 196 -30.54 9.76 10.91
CA GLY A 196 -31.07 10.61 11.98
C GLY A 196 -31.36 9.95 13.34
N GLN A 197 -31.12 8.65 13.48
CA GLN A 197 -31.58 7.85 14.64
C GLN A 197 -30.50 7.41 15.62
N TYR A 198 -29.21 7.63 15.30
CA TYR A 198 -28.14 7.15 16.19
C TYR A 198 -27.33 8.30 16.75
N PRO A 199 -27.04 8.30 18.05
CA PRO A 199 -26.14 9.28 18.63
C PRO A 199 -24.79 9.19 17.93
N SER A 200 -24.24 10.31 17.52
CA SER A 200 -22.88 10.37 17.02
C SER A 200 -21.97 9.78 18.08
N VAL A 201 -21.41 8.59 17.81
CA VAL A 201 -20.36 8.04 18.66
C VAL A 201 -19.12 8.90 18.40
N ASN A 202 -19.07 10.05 19.07
CA ASN A 202 -17.90 10.94 19.06
C ASN A 202 -16.78 10.28 19.85
N GLY A 203 -16.22 9.20 19.33
CA GLY A 203 -15.15 8.51 20.03
C GLY A 203 -14.59 7.34 19.26
N ASN A 204 -13.35 7.05 19.56
CA ASN A 204 -12.67 5.87 19.09
C ASN A 204 -12.83 4.79 20.17
N LEU A 205 -13.38 3.65 19.79
CA LEU A 205 -13.73 2.60 20.73
C LEU A 205 -12.98 1.32 20.41
N LEU A 206 -12.47 0.67 21.45
CA LEU A 206 -11.84 -0.63 21.39
C LEU A 206 -12.48 -1.54 22.43
N LEU A 207 -13.17 -2.57 21.97
CA LEU A 207 -13.73 -3.62 22.80
C LEU A 207 -12.96 -4.91 22.55
N LEU A 208 -12.53 -5.55 23.59
CA LEU A 208 -11.84 -6.84 23.60
C LEU A 208 -12.65 -7.82 24.39
N SER A 209 -12.99 -8.96 23.79
CA SER A 209 -13.58 -10.11 24.48
C SER A 209 -12.61 -11.27 24.37
N SER A 210 -12.10 -11.74 25.48
CA SER A 210 -11.12 -12.82 25.56
C SER A 210 -11.68 -14.00 26.34
N ARG A 211 -11.34 -15.22 25.90
CA ARG A 211 -11.77 -16.45 26.54
C ARG A 211 -10.58 -17.24 27.08
N PHE A 212 -10.68 -17.62 28.35
CA PHE A 212 -9.73 -18.48 29.07
C PHE A 212 -10.49 -19.71 29.59
N GLY A 213 -10.42 -20.83 28.89
CA GLY A 213 -11.22 -22.01 29.20
C GLY A 213 -12.72 -21.73 29.14
N SER A 214 -13.40 -21.77 30.30
CA SER A 214 -14.83 -21.46 30.43
C SER A 214 -15.13 -20.00 30.82
N GLN A 215 -14.12 -19.21 31.14
CA GLN A 215 -14.28 -17.82 31.54
C GLN A 215 -14.12 -16.87 30.36
N THR A 216 -14.99 -15.87 30.28
CA THR A 216 -14.90 -14.78 29.31
C THR A 216 -14.66 -13.49 30.05
N GLU A 217 -13.63 -12.75 29.62
CA GLU A 217 -13.31 -11.43 30.14
C GLU A 217 -13.55 -10.40 29.02
N GLU A 218 -14.16 -9.29 29.37
CA GLU A 218 -14.41 -8.18 28.48
C GLU A 218 -13.69 -6.94 28.97
N GLN A 219 -12.98 -6.27 28.05
CA GLN A 219 -12.27 -5.03 28.30
C GLN A 219 -12.74 -3.99 27.31
N PHE A 220 -13.03 -2.81 27.80
CA PHE A 220 -13.54 -1.74 26.98
C PHE A 220 -12.73 -0.45 27.17
N PHE A 221 -12.27 0.12 26.07
CA PHE A 221 -11.48 1.33 26.04
C PHE A 221 -12.17 2.40 25.20
N ILE A 222 -12.25 3.61 25.73
CA ILE A 222 -12.55 4.82 24.97
C ILE A 222 -11.24 5.54 24.74
N ILE A 223 -10.90 5.76 23.46
CA ILE A 223 -9.69 6.48 23.05
C ILE A 223 -10.11 7.84 22.56
N ARG A 224 -9.84 8.90 23.31
CA ARG A 224 -10.28 10.27 22.99
C ARG A 224 -9.43 10.93 21.92
N ASP A 225 -8.15 10.84 22.10
CA ASP A 225 -7.15 11.30 21.15
C ASP A 225 -6.02 10.28 21.13
N GLY A 226 -5.12 10.37 20.20
CA GLY A 226 -4.04 9.41 20.15
C GLY A 226 -3.19 9.33 21.44
N SER A 227 -3.43 10.18 22.46
CA SER A 227 -2.62 10.30 23.66
C SER A 227 -3.28 9.80 24.95
N SER A 228 -4.60 9.68 24.97
CA SER A 228 -5.32 9.27 26.18
C SER A 228 -6.37 8.19 25.90
N ALA A 229 -6.33 7.13 26.69
CA ALA A 229 -7.31 6.07 26.67
C ALA A 229 -7.92 5.92 28.09
N TYR A 230 -9.21 5.69 28.13
CA TYR A 230 -9.92 5.41 29.38
C TYR A 230 -10.43 3.99 29.32
N GLU A 231 -10.09 3.18 30.33
CA GLU A 231 -10.69 1.90 30.55
C GLU A 231 -12.01 2.09 31.32
N LEU A 232 -13.08 1.48 30.85
CA LEU A 232 -14.35 1.46 31.57
C LEU A 232 -14.38 0.28 32.56
N SER A 233 -15.02 0.47 33.70
CA SER A 233 -15.24 -0.61 34.63
C SER A 233 -16.15 -1.69 34.03
N ASN A 234 -16.03 -2.95 34.51
CA ASN A 234 -16.88 -4.05 34.03
C ASN A 234 -18.38 -3.75 34.16
N ALA A 235 -18.79 -3.01 35.17
CA ALA A 235 -20.19 -2.62 35.38
C ALA A 235 -20.70 -1.65 34.32
N ASP A 236 -19.85 -0.70 33.87
CA ASP A 236 -20.17 0.25 32.82
C ASP A 236 -20.02 -0.37 31.43
N SER A 237 -19.13 -1.34 31.28
CA SER A 237 -18.85 -2.00 30.01
C SER A 237 -19.99 -2.92 29.54
N VAL A 238 -20.69 -3.61 30.45
CA VAL A 238 -21.79 -4.53 30.10
C VAL A 238 -22.91 -3.82 29.35
N GLY A 239 -23.32 -2.65 29.81
CA GLY A 239 -24.34 -1.84 29.12
C GLY A 239 -23.88 -1.35 27.74
N ILE A 240 -22.61 -0.97 27.64
CA ILE A 240 -22.03 -0.48 26.38
C ILE A 240 -21.79 -1.62 25.42
N CYS A 241 -21.31 -2.78 25.87
CA CYS A 241 -21.18 -3.98 25.04
C CYS A 241 -22.53 -4.45 24.50
N ALA A 242 -23.57 -4.49 25.34
CA ALA A 242 -24.94 -4.80 24.93
C ALA A 242 -25.46 -3.80 23.90
N PHE A 243 -25.18 -2.51 24.08
CA PHE A 243 -25.53 -1.45 23.15
C PHE A 243 -24.79 -1.61 21.80
N PHE A 244 -23.49 -1.91 21.81
CA PHE A 244 -22.73 -2.14 20.59
C PHE A 244 -23.15 -3.41 19.85
N ASN A 245 -23.35 -4.52 20.54
CA ASN A 245 -23.85 -5.75 19.96
C ASN A 245 -25.23 -5.54 19.32
N ARG A 246 -26.06 -4.74 19.96
CA ARG A 246 -27.35 -4.33 19.42
C ARG A 246 -27.20 -3.44 18.17
N ILE A 247 -26.33 -2.43 18.20
CA ILE A 247 -26.06 -1.57 17.03
C ILE A 247 -25.56 -2.42 15.85
N ILE A 248 -24.61 -3.35 16.08
CA ILE A 248 -24.07 -4.21 15.03
C ILE A 248 -25.14 -5.15 14.49
N ALA A 249 -26.00 -5.70 15.34
CA ALA A 249 -27.08 -6.58 14.93
C ALA A 249 -28.23 -5.83 14.22
N GLU A 250 -28.49 -4.59 14.61
CA GLU A 250 -29.56 -3.74 14.10
C GLU A 250 -29.13 -2.78 13.00
N LEU A 251 -27.83 -2.77 12.59
CA LEU A 251 -27.38 -1.95 11.46
C LEU A 251 -28.22 -2.27 10.22
N PRO A 252 -29.09 -1.34 9.78
CA PRO A 252 -29.99 -1.57 8.63
C PRO A 252 -29.23 -1.69 7.31
N PHE A 253 -27.94 -1.33 7.31
CA PHE A 253 -27.05 -1.41 6.17
C PHE A 253 -25.91 -2.37 6.50
N ARG A 254 -25.71 -3.38 5.67
CA ARG A 254 -24.53 -4.22 5.76
C ARG A 254 -23.29 -3.33 5.57
N PRO A 255 -22.39 -3.29 6.54
CA PRO A 255 -21.16 -2.52 6.39
C PRO A 255 -20.40 -2.99 5.15
N THR A 256 -19.89 -2.03 4.37
CA THR A 256 -19.15 -2.36 3.15
C THR A 256 -17.75 -2.83 3.53
N PRO A 257 -17.34 -4.07 3.20
CA PRO A 257 -15.99 -4.52 3.46
C PRO A 257 -15.00 -3.67 2.67
N LEU A 258 -13.99 -3.13 3.36
CA LEU A 258 -12.91 -2.35 2.74
C LEU A 258 -11.76 -3.24 2.25
N LYS A 259 -11.71 -4.47 2.72
CA LYS A 259 -10.66 -5.43 2.41
C LYS A 259 -11.28 -6.76 2.01
N VAL A 260 -10.77 -7.31 0.93
CA VAL A 260 -10.93 -8.71 0.58
C VAL A 260 -9.55 -9.35 0.63
N PHE A 261 -9.40 -10.35 1.48
CA PHE A 261 -8.18 -11.14 1.61
C PHE A 261 -8.38 -12.45 0.85
N GLU A 262 -7.46 -12.77 -0.03
CA GLU A 262 -7.44 -14.02 -0.77
C GLU A 262 -6.08 -14.67 -0.54
N GLN A 263 -6.07 -15.82 0.12
CA GLN A 263 -4.87 -16.62 0.29
C GLN A 263 -4.82 -17.64 -0.85
N THR A 264 -3.77 -17.55 -1.67
CA THR A 264 -3.59 -18.54 -2.73
C THR A 264 -2.70 -19.70 -2.25
N PRO A 265 -3.12 -20.93 -2.44
CA PRO A 265 -2.47 -21.71 -3.47
C PRO A 265 -3.43 -22.43 -4.43
N MET A 266 -4.72 -22.45 -4.17
CA MET A 266 -5.62 -23.35 -4.90
C MET A 266 -6.69 -22.66 -5.75
N ASP A 267 -6.81 -21.34 -5.71
CA ASP A 267 -7.92 -20.64 -6.37
C ASP A 267 -7.47 -19.59 -7.40
N TYR A 268 -6.46 -19.98 -8.23
CA TYR A 268 -5.98 -19.14 -9.33
C TYR A 268 -7.12 -18.71 -10.28
N SER A 269 -8.09 -19.60 -10.52
CA SER A 269 -9.25 -19.28 -11.36
C SER A 269 -10.09 -18.15 -10.77
N SER A 270 -10.36 -18.18 -9.47
CA SER A 270 -11.07 -17.11 -8.77
C SER A 270 -10.28 -15.81 -8.78
N LEU A 271 -8.96 -15.87 -8.57
CA LEU A 271 -8.10 -14.70 -8.64
C LEU A 271 -8.11 -14.08 -10.05
N VAL A 272 -7.94 -14.89 -11.11
CA VAL A 272 -7.98 -14.41 -12.49
C VAL A 272 -9.36 -13.84 -12.85
N LEU A 273 -10.45 -14.47 -12.42
CA LEU A 273 -11.82 -13.95 -12.59
C LEU A 273 -11.98 -12.61 -11.89
N SER A 274 -11.52 -12.49 -10.66
CA SER A 274 -11.55 -11.25 -9.90
C SER A 274 -10.74 -10.15 -10.61
N CYS A 275 -9.54 -10.45 -11.06
CA CYS A 275 -8.72 -9.51 -11.84
C CYS A 275 -9.42 -9.09 -13.12
N LEU A 276 -9.94 -10.02 -13.91
CA LEU A 276 -10.68 -9.74 -15.15
C LEU A 276 -11.87 -8.83 -14.93
N SER A 277 -12.68 -9.12 -13.92
CA SER A 277 -13.83 -8.29 -13.57
C SER A 277 -13.45 -6.87 -13.16
N ARG A 278 -12.33 -6.74 -12.47
CA ARG A 278 -11.78 -5.44 -12.02
C ARG A 278 -11.12 -4.66 -13.15
N GLU A 279 -10.48 -5.34 -14.10
CA GLU A 279 -9.80 -4.73 -15.25
C GLU A 279 -10.74 -4.21 -16.33
N LEU A 280 -11.94 -4.78 -16.47
CA LEU A 280 -12.89 -4.44 -17.52
C LEU A 280 -13.27 -2.95 -17.49
N ASN A 281 -13.07 -2.28 -18.64
CA ASN A 281 -13.44 -0.87 -18.85
C ASN A 281 -12.81 0.16 -17.90
N ARG A 282 -11.69 -0.19 -17.23
CA ARG A 282 -10.99 0.72 -16.31
C ARG A 282 -9.56 0.96 -16.75
N THR A 283 -9.03 2.13 -16.39
CA THR A 283 -7.59 2.36 -16.38
C THR A 283 -6.98 1.53 -15.27
N VAL A 284 -5.86 0.87 -15.56
CA VAL A 284 -5.11 0.07 -14.61
C VAL A 284 -3.71 0.64 -14.47
N PHE A 285 -3.28 0.83 -13.23
CA PHE A 285 -1.93 1.24 -12.86
C PHE A 285 -1.28 0.09 -12.09
N CYS A 286 -0.30 -0.54 -12.70
CA CYS A 286 0.46 -1.64 -12.08
C CYS A 286 1.83 -1.11 -11.65
N TYR A 287 2.13 -1.13 -10.36
CA TYR A 287 3.43 -0.73 -9.83
C TYR A 287 4.17 -1.99 -9.36
N GLY A 288 5.09 -2.44 -10.17
CA GLY A 288 5.88 -3.66 -9.99
C GLY A 288 7.23 -3.53 -10.67
N THR A 289 8.09 -4.52 -10.47
CA THR A 289 9.45 -4.58 -11.05
C THR A 289 9.59 -5.63 -12.15
N ASP A 290 8.72 -6.64 -12.17
CA ASP A 290 8.89 -7.85 -12.96
C ASP A 290 7.80 -8.00 -14.03
N ILE A 291 8.06 -8.82 -15.03
CA ILE A 291 7.07 -9.20 -16.03
C ILE A 291 5.96 -10.02 -15.35
N SER A 292 4.72 -9.59 -15.51
CA SER A 292 3.56 -10.26 -14.95
C SER A 292 3.18 -11.50 -15.78
N PHE A 293 2.74 -12.56 -15.10
CA PHE A 293 2.17 -13.74 -15.77
C PHE A 293 0.98 -13.39 -16.69
N ALA A 294 0.27 -12.30 -16.42
CA ALA A 294 -0.77 -11.81 -17.31
C ALA A 294 -0.28 -11.42 -18.72
N GLN A 295 1.01 -11.17 -18.88
CA GLN A 295 1.65 -10.81 -20.17
C GLN A 295 2.07 -12.04 -20.99
N VAL A 296 1.96 -13.23 -20.43
CA VAL A 296 2.37 -14.49 -21.08
C VAL A 296 1.34 -14.91 -22.14
N PRO A 297 1.73 -15.18 -23.40
CA PRO A 297 0.82 -15.73 -24.41
C PRO A 297 0.16 -17.03 -23.94
N THR A 298 -1.11 -17.20 -24.29
CA THR A 298 -1.93 -18.29 -23.74
C THR A 298 -1.39 -19.69 -24.05
N ASP A 299 -0.88 -19.89 -25.26
CA ASP A 299 -0.26 -21.15 -25.68
C ASP A 299 0.99 -21.50 -24.87
N VAL A 300 1.82 -20.49 -24.58
CA VAL A 300 3.02 -20.62 -23.73
C VAL A 300 2.62 -20.92 -22.27
N ALA A 301 1.63 -20.22 -21.75
CA ALA A 301 1.11 -20.48 -20.41
C ALA A 301 0.57 -21.90 -20.25
N VAL A 302 -0.19 -22.38 -21.25
CA VAL A 302 -0.74 -23.74 -21.29
C VAL A 302 0.37 -24.80 -21.34
N ALA A 303 1.39 -24.59 -22.18
CA ALA A 303 2.53 -25.50 -22.27
C ALA A 303 3.28 -25.57 -20.93
N ALA A 304 3.57 -24.42 -20.34
CA ALA A 304 4.27 -24.35 -19.05
C ALA A 304 3.49 -25.01 -17.91
N PHE A 305 2.16 -24.98 -17.96
CA PHE A 305 1.29 -25.62 -16.98
C PHE A 305 1.25 -27.14 -17.13
N ARG A 306 1.16 -27.66 -18.37
CA ARG A 306 1.07 -29.10 -18.66
C ARG A 306 2.35 -29.85 -18.32
N ASP A 307 3.49 -29.21 -18.45
CA ASP A 307 4.79 -29.85 -18.23
C ASP A 307 5.11 -30.06 -16.73
N LYS A 308 4.31 -29.54 -15.82
CA LYS A 308 4.57 -29.70 -14.39
C LYS A 308 3.91 -30.98 -13.84
N ALA A 309 4.73 -31.91 -13.38
CA ALA A 309 4.32 -33.21 -12.85
C ALA A 309 3.65 -33.18 -11.45
N LEU A 310 3.27 -32.00 -10.94
CA LEU A 310 2.63 -31.86 -9.61
C LEU A 310 1.16 -32.31 -9.57
N PHE A 311 0.53 -32.48 -10.74
CA PHE A 311 -0.87 -32.89 -10.83
C PHE A 311 -1.00 -34.18 -11.57
N SER A 312 -2.01 -34.98 -11.22
CA SER A 312 -2.39 -36.08 -12.12
C SER A 312 -2.78 -35.51 -13.49
N PRO A 313 -2.57 -36.24 -14.60
CA PRO A 313 -2.94 -35.78 -15.95
C PRO A 313 -4.41 -35.28 -16.02
N GLU A 314 -5.32 -35.96 -15.34
CA GLU A 314 -6.74 -35.64 -15.31
C GLU A 314 -7.00 -34.32 -14.56
N THR A 315 -6.30 -34.08 -13.43
CA THR A 315 -6.39 -32.86 -12.68
C THR A 315 -5.79 -31.69 -13.47
N ALA A 316 -4.65 -31.89 -14.11
CA ALA A 316 -4.01 -30.91 -14.97
C ALA A 316 -4.91 -30.50 -16.14
N ASP A 317 -5.53 -31.47 -16.83
CA ASP A 317 -6.44 -31.21 -17.94
C ASP A 317 -7.73 -30.49 -17.49
N SER A 318 -8.25 -30.81 -16.32
CA SER A 318 -9.41 -30.11 -15.75
C SER A 318 -9.09 -28.63 -15.42
N LEU A 319 -7.95 -28.38 -14.76
CA LEU A 319 -7.49 -27.03 -14.43
C LEU A 319 -7.18 -26.22 -15.71
N VAL A 320 -6.52 -26.82 -16.69
CA VAL A 320 -6.25 -26.19 -17.99
C VAL A 320 -7.57 -25.75 -18.66
N LYS A 321 -8.58 -26.62 -18.71
CA LYS A 321 -9.89 -26.29 -19.29
C LYS A 321 -10.59 -25.11 -18.61
N GLN A 322 -10.37 -24.92 -17.31
CA GLN A 322 -10.95 -23.80 -16.55
C GLN A 322 -10.11 -22.51 -16.69
N ILE A 323 -8.80 -22.63 -16.62
CA ILE A 323 -7.89 -21.47 -16.55
C ILE A 323 -7.64 -20.86 -17.94
N VAL A 324 -7.51 -21.67 -18.98
CA VAL A 324 -7.14 -21.20 -20.33
C VAL A 324 -8.07 -20.12 -20.86
N PRO A 325 -9.41 -20.29 -20.86
CA PRO A 325 -10.31 -19.26 -21.39
C PRO A 325 -10.20 -17.96 -20.59
N LEU A 326 -9.94 -18.03 -19.28
CA LEU A 326 -9.81 -16.88 -18.41
C LEU A 326 -8.50 -16.16 -18.66
N HIS A 327 -7.40 -16.90 -18.79
CA HIS A 327 -6.09 -16.36 -19.09
C HIS A 327 -6.06 -15.71 -20.47
N GLU A 328 -6.59 -16.37 -21.49
CA GLU A 328 -6.71 -15.83 -22.83
C GLU A 328 -7.50 -14.52 -22.83
N ARG A 329 -8.64 -14.48 -22.15
CA ARG A 329 -9.46 -13.27 -22.02
C ARG A 329 -8.72 -12.15 -21.31
N ARG A 330 -7.93 -12.47 -20.27
CA ARG A 330 -7.10 -11.51 -19.56
C ARG A 330 -5.98 -10.98 -20.45
N PHE A 331 -5.27 -11.87 -21.13
CA PHE A 331 -4.22 -11.52 -22.07
C PHE A 331 -4.74 -10.61 -23.19
N GLN A 332 -5.83 -10.98 -23.84
CA GLN A 332 -6.47 -10.14 -24.86
C GLN A 332 -6.89 -8.79 -24.28
N ASN A 333 -7.54 -8.78 -23.10
CA ASN A 333 -7.97 -7.54 -22.45
C ASN A 333 -6.80 -6.61 -22.12
N LEU A 334 -5.66 -7.15 -21.71
CA LEU A 334 -4.46 -6.40 -21.40
C LEU A 334 -3.96 -5.61 -22.62
N TYR A 335 -3.88 -6.25 -23.77
CA TYR A 335 -3.27 -5.69 -24.97
C TYR A 335 -4.23 -4.95 -25.92
N THR A 336 -5.52 -5.31 -25.90
CA THR A 336 -6.51 -4.79 -26.86
C THR A 336 -7.51 -3.81 -26.27
N LYS A 337 -7.47 -3.60 -24.95
CA LYS A 337 -8.46 -2.73 -24.30
C LYS A 337 -8.32 -1.25 -24.69
N LYS A 338 -9.47 -0.56 -24.68
CA LYS A 338 -9.52 0.88 -24.97
C LYS A 338 -9.03 1.77 -23.83
N LYS A 339 -9.05 1.29 -22.60
CA LYS A 339 -8.61 2.04 -21.43
C LYS A 339 -7.14 1.75 -21.15
N PRO A 340 -6.36 2.74 -20.72
CA PRO A 340 -4.93 2.54 -20.47
C PRO A 340 -4.63 1.44 -19.45
N TYR A 341 -3.61 0.65 -19.75
CA TYR A 341 -2.88 -0.20 -18.82
C TYR A 341 -1.45 0.32 -18.76
N ILE A 342 -1.06 0.88 -17.63
CA ILE A 342 0.27 1.43 -17.41
C ILE A 342 0.92 0.59 -16.32
N GLY A 343 1.92 -0.20 -16.70
CA GLY A 343 2.68 -1.05 -15.81
C GLY A 343 4.12 -0.60 -15.69
N THR A 344 4.66 -0.58 -14.47
CA THR A 344 6.08 -0.35 -14.29
C THR A 344 6.83 -1.67 -14.27
N LEU A 345 8.06 -1.63 -14.76
CA LEU A 345 9.04 -2.71 -14.79
C LEU A 345 10.39 -2.15 -14.35
N SER A 346 11.32 -3.00 -13.96
CA SER A 346 12.72 -2.62 -13.83
C SER A 346 13.58 -3.36 -14.85
N ILE A 347 14.73 -2.81 -15.19
CA ILE A 347 15.69 -3.48 -16.06
C ILE A 347 16.17 -4.78 -15.42
N ASP A 348 16.40 -4.76 -14.11
CA ASP A 348 16.87 -5.94 -13.38
C ASP A 348 15.77 -7.00 -13.26
N GLY A 349 14.50 -6.61 -13.05
CA GLY A 349 13.37 -7.53 -13.09
C GLY A 349 13.20 -8.20 -14.46
N CYS A 350 13.30 -7.40 -15.53
CA CYS A 350 13.30 -7.95 -16.90
C CYS A 350 14.48 -8.88 -17.16
N ARG A 351 15.67 -8.56 -16.65
CA ARG A 351 16.87 -9.40 -16.77
C ARG A 351 16.69 -10.70 -16.00
N ARG A 352 16.25 -10.66 -14.75
CA ARG A 352 15.93 -11.87 -13.95
C ARG A 352 14.97 -12.79 -14.68
N PHE A 353 13.90 -12.22 -15.26
CA PHE A 353 12.96 -13.03 -16.08
C PHE A 353 13.64 -13.69 -17.28
N LEU A 354 14.42 -12.94 -18.05
CA LEU A 354 15.14 -13.50 -19.22
C LEU A 354 16.17 -14.57 -18.83
N GLU A 355 16.74 -14.49 -17.64
CA GLU A 355 17.73 -15.46 -17.12
C GLU A 355 17.07 -16.68 -16.47
N SER A 356 16.05 -16.51 -15.65
CA SER A 356 15.41 -17.58 -14.88
C SER A 356 14.19 -18.19 -15.57
N GLY A 357 13.45 -17.40 -16.33
CA GLY A 357 12.13 -17.78 -16.85
C GLY A 357 11.04 -17.80 -15.80
N ILE A 358 11.25 -17.15 -14.66
CA ILE A 358 10.27 -17.06 -13.57
C ILE A 358 9.65 -15.67 -13.57
N SER A 359 8.32 -15.61 -13.59
CA SER A 359 7.55 -14.40 -13.33
C SER A 359 7.21 -14.34 -11.85
N ARG A 360 7.31 -13.17 -11.23
CA ARG A 360 7.11 -12.99 -9.79
C ARG A 360 5.68 -13.32 -9.32
N ASP A 361 4.69 -13.05 -10.16
CA ASP A 361 3.28 -13.39 -9.93
C ASP A 361 2.87 -14.75 -10.56
N GLN A 362 3.86 -15.59 -10.85
CA GLN A 362 3.66 -16.95 -11.34
C GLN A 362 3.23 -17.84 -10.17
N PHE A 363 2.13 -18.55 -10.33
CA PHE A 363 1.63 -19.42 -9.26
C PHE A 363 2.29 -20.80 -9.27
N ALA A 364 2.24 -21.47 -8.13
CA ALA A 364 2.68 -22.86 -7.99
C ALA A 364 1.94 -23.75 -9.01
N GLY A 365 2.63 -24.49 -9.81
CA GLY A 365 2.02 -25.28 -10.89
C GLY A 365 2.49 -24.89 -12.28
N ILE A 366 3.15 -23.74 -12.43
CA ILE A 366 3.78 -23.31 -13.69
C ILE A 366 5.28 -23.54 -13.59
N ARG A 367 5.86 -24.26 -14.54
CA ARG A 367 7.32 -24.38 -14.64
C ARG A 367 7.96 -23.05 -15.05
N PRO A 368 9.26 -22.86 -14.81
CA PRO A 368 10.00 -21.78 -15.45
C PRO A 368 9.90 -21.84 -16.98
N PHE A 369 9.79 -20.68 -17.62
CA PHE A 369 9.70 -20.61 -19.08
C PHE A 369 11.04 -20.98 -19.74
N PHE A 370 10.97 -21.77 -20.81
CA PHE A 370 12.15 -22.11 -21.60
C PHE A 370 12.75 -20.89 -22.33
N PRO A 371 14.02 -20.92 -22.71
CA PRO A 371 14.70 -19.80 -23.35
C PRO A 371 13.92 -19.19 -24.53
N LYS A 372 13.39 -20.00 -25.42
CA LYS A 372 12.61 -19.54 -26.58
C LYS A 372 11.26 -18.93 -26.18
N GLU A 373 10.63 -19.46 -25.15
CA GLU A 373 9.39 -18.93 -24.60
C GLU A 373 9.60 -17.54 -23.95
N ARG A 374 10.71 -17.34 -23.24
CA ARG A 374 11.08 -16.04 -22.66
C ARG A 374 11.22 -14.96 -23.73
N LEU A 375 11.90 -15.30 -24.84
CA LEU A 375 12.02 -14.41 -25.98
C LEU A 375 10.65 -14.10 -26.61
N LEU A 376 9.79 -15.10 -26.76
CA LEU A 376 8.45 -14.93 -27.31
C LEU A 376 7.59 -14.01 -26.40
N ILE A 377 7.60 -14.24 -25.09
CA ILE A 377 6.88 -13.41 -24.11
C ILE A 377 7.36 -11.96 -24.22
N PHE A 378 8.67 -11.75 -24.18
CA PHE A 378 9.26 -10.43 -24.19
C PHE A 378 9.01 -9.69 -25.51
N SER A 379 9.20 -10.36 -26.66
CA SER A 379 8.91 -9.78 -27.98
C SER A 379 7.44 -9.44 -28.17
N THR A 380 6.54 -10.29 -27.66
CA THR A 380 5.10 -10.05 -27.66
C THR A 380 4.74 -8.78 -26.88
N MET A 381 5.32 -8.61 -25.68
CA MET A 381 5.14 -7.42 -24.86
C MET A 381 5.61 -6.16 -25.61
N LEU A 382 6.78 -6.19 -26.21
CA LEU A 382 7.33 -5.06 -26.99
C LEU A 382 6.44 -4.73 -28.18
N LYS A 383 6.06 -5.72 -28.98
CA LYS A 383 5.16 -5.56 -30.12
C LYS A 383 3.87 -4.83 -29.74
N TYR A 384 3.18 -5.33 -28.72
CA TYR A 384 1.93 -4.70 -28.28
C TYR A 384 2.15 -3.29 -27.70
N ALA A 385 3.29 -3.05 -27.05
CA ALA A 385 3.62 -1.72 -26.55
C ALA A 385 3.85 -0.71 -27.71
N GLU A 386 4.37 -1.15 -28.85
CA GLU A 386 4.53 -0.31 -30.04
C GLU A 386 3.21 -0.06 -30.77
N GLU A 387 2.42 -1.13 -30.96
CA GLU A 387 1.17 -1.09 -31.73
C GLU A 387 0.02 -0.42 -30.96
N ASN A 388 0.01 -0.51 -29.61
CA ASN A 388 -1.10 -0.04 -28.77
C ASN A 388 -0.65 0.97 -27.71
N ARG A 389 -0.97 2.25 -27.94
CA ARG A 389 -0.71 3.31 -26.96
C ARG A 389 -1.46 3.15 -25.62
N SER A 390 -2.50 2.34 -25.58
CA SER A 390 -3.21 2.06 -24.33
C SER A 390 -2.45 1.06 -23.45
N TYR A 391 -1.47 0.33 -23.97
CA TYR A 391 -0.57 -0.52 -23.22
C TYR A 391 0.80 0.14 -23.11
N SER A 392 1.26 0.38 -21.90
CA SER A 392 2.50 1.12 -21.63
C SER A 392 3.33 0.45 -20.54
N PRO A 393 4.30 -0.38 -20.91
CA PRO A 393 5.34 -0.83 -19.98
C PRO A 393 6.35 0.31 -19.80
N ILE A 394 6.53 0.77 -18.56
CA ILE A 394 7.36 1.91 -18.21
C ILE A 394 8.46 1.45 -17.25
N LEU A 395 9.71 1.82 -17.54
CA LEU A 395 10.84 1.43 -16.69
C LEU A 395 11.01 2.34 -15.48
N LEU A 396 11.20 1.72 -14.33
CA LEU A 396 11.66 2.37 -13.11
C LEU A 396 13.12 2.77 -13.24
N LYS A 397 13.48 3.94 -12.69
CA LYS A 397 14.86 4.41 -12.58
C LYS A 397 15.64 3.66 -11.48
N ASP A 398 14.92 3.22 -10.44
CA ASP A 398 15.47 2.51 -9.30
C ASP A 398 14.44 1.51 -8.76
N GLU A 399 14.84 0.27 -8.48
CA GLU A 399 14.00 -0.77 -7.90
C GLU A 399 13.74 -0.58 -6.41
N ALA A 400 14.62 0.13 -5.70
CA ALA A 400 14.58 0.25 -4.24
C ALA A 400 13.29 0.84 -3.68
N PHE A 401 12.47 1.45 -4.55
CA PHE A 401 11.20 2.06 -4.13
C PHE A 401 10.06 1.07 -3.85
N LEU A 402 10.17 -0.19 -4.26
CA LEU A 402 9.02 -1.12 -4.23
C LEU A 402 9.11 -2.24 -3.19
N GLY A 403 10.29 -2.51 -2.64
CA GLY A 403 10.46 -3.62 -1.71
C GLY A 403 9.87 -4.94 -2.26
N LYS A 404 9.08 -5.62 -1.44
CA LYS A 404 8.45 -6.93 -1.74
C LYS A 404 7.01 -6.85 -2.26
N TYR A 405 6.50 -5.67 -2.58
CA TYR A 405 5.10 -5.50 -2.98
C TYR A 405 4.91 -5.32 -4.48
N LEU A 406 3.84 -5.92 -5.01
CA LEU A 406 3.21 -5.53 -6.26
C LEU A 406 1.90 -4.85 -5.95
N THR A 407 1.62 -3.74 -6.58
CA THR A 407 0.33 -3.09 -6.42
C THR A 407 -0.34 -2.87 -7.77
N VAL A 408 -1.65 -3.15 -7.82
CA VAL A 408 -2.47 -2.94 -9.01
C VAL A 408 -3.65 -2.06 -8.63
N CYS A 409 -3.64 -0.83 -9.10
CA CYS A 409 -4.76 0.09 -8.90
C CYS A 409 -5.73 0.02 -10.09
N TYR A 410 -6.96 -0.33 -9.79
CA TYR A 410 -8.08 -0.29 -10.73
C TYR A 410 -8.84 1.02 -10.51
N ASP A 411 -8.73 1.95 -11.46
CA ASP A 411 -9.28 3.30 -11.32
C ASP A 411 -10.74 3.27 -10.85
N ARG A 412 -11.04 4.01 -9.78
CA ARG A 412 -12.35 4.14 -9.12
C ARG A 412 -12.91 2.85 -8.50
N LEU A 413 -12.16 1.76 -8.44
CA LEU A 413 -12.65 0.51 -7.85
C LEU A 413 -11.89 0.14 -6.58
N GLY A 414 -10.56 0.14 -6.64
CA GLY A 414 -9.73 -0.26 -5.52
C GLY A 414 -8.28 -0.49 -5.88
N VAL A 415 -7.50 -0.87 -4.89
CA VAL A 415 -6.07 -1.17 -5.00
C VAL A 415 -5.84 -2.60 -4.50
N ALA A 416 -5.28 -3.43 -5.36
CA ALA A 416 -4.75 -4.73 -4.98
C ALA A 416 -3.30 -4.56 -4.53
N ILE A 417 -2.94 -5.21 -3.43
CA ILE A 417 -1.58 -5.27 -2.92
C ILE A 417 -1.23 -6.74 -2.73
N THR A 418 -0.16 -7.18 -3.37
CA THR A 418 0.39 -8.53 -3.26
C THR A 418 1.74 -8.44 -2.60
N GLU A 419 1.95 -9.23 -1.55
CA GLU A 419 3.25 -9.39 -0.90
C GLU A 419 3.92 -10.64 -1.47
N TYR A 420 5.17 -10.51 -1.92
CA TYR A 420 5.96 -11.61 -2.43
C TYR A 420 7.04 -12.01 -1.45
N ASP A 421 7.31 -13.29 -1.38
CA ASP A 421 8.52 -13.76 -0.74
C ASP A 421 9.76 -13.34 -1.55
N THR A 422 10.79 -12.84 -0.84
CA THR A 422 12.05 -12.40 -1.46
C THR A 422 12.84 -13.55 -2.07
N ASP A 423 12.61 -14.78 -1.59
CA ASP A 423 13.39 -15.95 -2.00
C ASP A 423 12.84 -16.68 -3.24
N TYR A 424 11.81 -16.12 -3.90
CA TYR A 424 11.20 -16.70 -5.11
C TYR A 424 10.74 -18.15 -4.92
N ASP A 425 10.32 -18.52 -3.71
CA ASP A 425 9.72 -19.83 -3.47
C ASP A 425 8.32 -19.87 -4.10
N LEU A 426 8.24 -20.48 -5.27
CA LEU A 426 6.99 -20.63 -6.02
C LEU A 426 5.94 -21.46 -5.26
N ASP A 427 6.37 -22.22 -4.27
CA ASP A 427 5.50 -23.09 -3.48
C ASP A 427 4.99 -22.40 -2.20
N ALA A 428 5.60 -21.28 -1.79
CA ALA A 428 5.24 -20.55 -0.59
C ALA A 428 3.88 -19.81 -0.70
N GLY A 429 3.40 -19.58 -1.92
CA GLY A 429 2.21 -18.76 -2.15
C GLY A 429 2.47 -17.28 -1.94
N TYR A 430 1.46 -16.46 -2.10
CA TYR A 430 1.52 -15.03 -1.81
C TYR A 430 0.24 -14.54 -1.18
N ASP A 431 0.37 -13.56 -0.29
CA ASP A 431 -0.76 -12.89 0.32
C ASP A 431 -1.27 -11.78 -0.60
N TYR A 432 -2.57 -11.81 -0.91
CA TYR A 432 -3.24 -10.86 -1.76
C TYR A 432 -4.34 -10.14 -1.00
N VAL A 433 -4.28 -8.82 -0.99
CA VAL A 433 -5.29 -7.95 -0.37
C VAL A 433 -5.85 -7.00 -1.39
N PHE A 434 -7.17 -6.98 -1.55
CA PHE A 434 -7.85 -5.98 -2.34
C PHE A 434 -8.55 -4.96 -1.44
N LEU A 435 -8.18 -3.70 -1.57
CA LEU A 435 -8.73 -2.59 -0.81
C LEU A 435 -9.75 -1.83 -1.65
N SER A 436 -11.04 -2.05 -1.38
CA SER A 436 -12.15 -1.34 -2.02
C SER A 436 -12.48 -0.04 -1.30
N TYR A 437 -11.47 0.77 -1.00
CA TYR A 437 -11.61 2.04 -0.29
C TYR A 437 -11.48 3.22 -1.27
N PRO A 438 -12.59 3.90 -1.65
CA PRO A 438 -12.56 4.90 -2.72
C PRO A 438 -11.63 6.09 -2.45
N ALA A 439 -11.53 6.53 -1.19
CA ALA A 439 -10.62 7.62 -0.83
C ALA A 439 -9.16 7.21 -1.02
N PHE A 440 -8.78 6.01 -0.56
CA PHE A 440 -7.45 5.46 -0.78
C PHE A 440 -7.15 5.26 -2.28
N THR A 441 -8.11 4.73 -3.04
CA THR A 441 -7.95 4.53 -4.49
C THR A 441 -7.65 5.84 -5.22
N ARG A 442 -8.33 6.95 -4.86
CA ARG A 442 -8.06 8.28 -5.44
C ARG A 442 -6.65 8.77 -5.08
N GLN A 443 -6.27 8.67 -3.81
CA GLN A 443 -4.95 9.08 -3.34
C GLN A 443 -3.83 8.26 -3.98
N TYR A 444 -4.02 6.96 -4.09
CA TYR A 444 -3.08 6.07 -4.76
C TYR A 444 -2.96 6.38 -6.27
N THR A 445 -4.08 6.66 -6.94
CA THR A 445 -4.08 7.07 -8.36
C THR A 445 -3.33 8.38 -8.57
N ASP A 446 -3.52 9.37 -7.69
CA ASP A 446 -2.78 10.64 -7.74
C ASP A 446 -1.28 10.42 -7.49
N TYR A 447 -0.94 9.64 -6.47
CA TYR A 447 0.44 9.23 -6.17
C TYR A 447 1.11 8.56 -7.37
N PHE A 448 0.46 7.57 -8.00
CA PHE A 448 1.03 6.89 -9.15
C PHE A 448 1.29 7.85 -10.32
N LYS A 449 0.35 8.72 -10.63
CA LYS A 449 0.47 9.67 -11.74
C LYS A 449 1.48 10.78 -11.49
N THR A 450 1.58 11.26 -10.26
CA THR A 450 2.38 12.46 -9.94
C THR A 450 3.77 12.13 -9.43
N ILE A 451 3.93 11.01 -8.74
CA ILE A 451 5.21 10.58 -8.17
C ILE A 451 5.81 9.46 -9.00
N VAL A 452 5.12 8.32 -9.13
CA VAL A 452 5.69 7.16 -9.80
C VAL A 452 6.05 7.49 -11.24
N LEU A 453 5.08 7.93 -12.05
CA LEU A 453 5.32 8.18 -13.47
C LEU A 453 6.23 9.38 -13.74
N LYS A 454 6.17 10.43 -12.94
CA LYS A 454 6.95 11.65 -13.24
C LYS A 454 8.36 11.64 -12.65
N GLU A 455 8.49 11.12 -11.41
CA GLU A 455 9.75 11.21 -10.68
C GLU A 455 10.56 9.91 -10.75
N ARG A 456 9.88 8.75 -10.66
CA ARG A 456 10.53 7.45 -10.51
C ARG A 456 10.68 6.64 -11.79
N CYS A 457 10.03 7.06 -12.88
CA CYS A 457 10.07 6.35 -14.14
C CYS A 457 10.81 7.13 -15.23
N TYR A 458 11.33 6.38 -16.21
CA TYR A 458 11.73 6.93 -17.50
C TYR A 458 10.48 7.30 -18.33
N SER A 459 10.66 8.09 -19.38
CA SER A 459 9.61 8.30 -20.37
C SER A 459 9.24 6.97 -21.06
N ARG A 460 8.06 6.92 -21.68
CA ARG A 460 7.64 5.72 -22.44
C ARG A 460 8.63 5.37 -23.55
N ASP A 461 9.05 6.37 -24.31
CA ASP A 461 9.96 6.14 -25.46
C ASP A 461 11.34 5.67 -24.99
N GLU A 462 11.87 6.25 -23.92
CA GLU A 462 13.11 5.83 -23.31
C GLU A 462 13.00 4.42 -22.73
N SER A 463 11.87 4.10 -22.08
CA SER A 463 11.61 2.75 -21.56
C SER A 463 11.59 1.71 -22.67
N LEU A 464 10.89 1.98 -23.76
CA LEU A 464 10.85 1.08 -24.91
C LEU A 464 12.23 0.89 -25.54
N ARG A 465 13.01 1.97 -25.70
CA ARG A 465 14.37 1.89 -26.22
C ARG A 465 15.24 0.95 -25.37
N GLN A 466 15.25 1.13 -24.05
CA GLN A 466 16.04 0.29 -23.14
C GLN A 466 15.57 -1.16 -23.12
N LEU A 467 14.25 -1.40 -23.16
CA LEU A 467 13.68 -2.74 -23.25
C LEU A 467 14.09 -3.44 -24.57
N HIS A 468 14.11 -2.73 -25.69
CA HIS A 468 14.60 -3.25 -26.96
C HIS A 468 16.09 -3.59 -26.91
N GLU A 469 16.92 -2.74 -26.34
CA GLU A 469 18.34 -2.99 -26.15
C GLU A 469 18.59 -4.25 -25.30
N LEU A 470 17.85 -4.39 -24.20
CA LEU A 470 17.91 -5.59 -23.37
C LEU A 470 17.50 -6.84 -24.17
N TYR A 471 16.37 -6.80 -24.88
CA TYR A 471 15.91 -7.91 -25.71
C TYR A 471 16.97 -8.34 -26.71
N GLN A 472 17.53 -7.41 -27.49
CA GLN A 472 18.56 -7.68 -28.49
C GLN A 472 19.82 -8.31 -27.89
N ALA A 473 20.20 -7.92 -26.67
CA ALA A 473 21.34 -8.49 -25.96
C ALA A 473 21.12 -9.98 -25.58
N TYR A 474 19.86 -10.39 -25.36
CA TYR A 474 19.52 -11.76 -24.95
C TYR A 474 19.15 -12.68 -26.11
N VAL A 475 18.74 -12.16 -27.27
CA VAL A 475 18.39 -12.98 -28.47
C VAL A 475 19.48 -14.00 -28.82
N PRO A 476 20.77 -13.63 -28.96
CA PRO A 476 21.81 -14.62 -29.34
C PRO A 476 22.01 -15.71 -28.26
N ARG A 477 21.91 -15.32 -27.00
CA ARG A 477 22.14 -16.23 -25.85
C ARG A 477 21.01 -17.26 -25.71
N LEU A 478 19.76 -16.80 -25.78
CA LEU A 478 18.59 -17.65 -25.55
C LEU A 478 18.17 -18.43 -26.81
N SER A 479 18.49 -17.93 -28.02
CA SER A 479 18.24 -18.66 -29.28
C SER A 479 19.19 -19.83 -29.46
N ALA A 480 20.40 -19.75 -28.92
CA ALA A 480 21.40 -20.84 -29.00
C ALA A 480 21.20 -21.89 -27.88
N ALA A 481 20.37 -21.61 -26.89
CA ALA A 481 20.07 -22.59 -25.84
C ALA A 481 19.21 -23.74 -26.37
N PRO A 482 19.52 -24.99 -25.96
CA PRO A 482 18.82 -26.19 -26.42
C PRO A 482 17.33 -26.21 -26.08
#